data_048b4951ed39f5b376d43bc444581d46
#
_entry.id   048b4951ed39f5b376d43bc444581d46
#
_cell.length_a   1.000
_cell.length_b   1.000
_cell.length_c   1.000
_cell.angle_alpha   90.00
_cell.angle_beta   90.00
_cell.angle_gamma   90.00
#
_symmetry.space_group_name_H-M   'P 1'
#
loop_
_entity.id
_entity.type
_entity.pdbx_description
1 polymer ?
#
loop_
_entity_poly.entity_id
_entity_poly.type
_entity_poly.pdbx_seq_one_letter_code
_entity_poly.pdbx_strand_id
1 'polypeptide(L)'
;LDSINDARSMAVTFGFPHYILDIRGEFGDHIINNFVEEYLAGRTPNPCVLCNTHIKWEALLKRADMLDCEFIATGHYAQLREENNRKVIFKGVDQTKDQTYVLWGLGQDSLQRTMFPLGKYKKPEIKQMAKDAGFLDLANKSESYDICFVPDNDYRAFLKHRLPNLEASVE
;
A
#
# COMPACT_ATOMS: atom_id res chain seq x y z
N LEU A 1 1.92 13.94 8.60
CA LEU A 1 2.75 14.97 7.93
C LEU A 1 4.19 14.50 7.76
N ASP A 2 4.76 13.75 8.69
CA ASP A 2 6.16 13.32 8.68
C ASP A 2 6.52 12.49 7.43
N SER A 3 5.67 11.52 7.06
CA SER A 3 5.92 10.69 5.86
C SER A 3 5.94 11.48 4.55
N ILE A 4 5.16 12.57 4.46
CA ILE A 4 5.19 13.47 3.30
C ILE A 4 6.51 14.25 3.25
N ASN A 5 6.99 14.72 4.40
CA ASN A 5 8.26 15.42 4.51
C ASN A 5 9.46 14.51 4.21
N ASP A 6 9.41 13.25 4.69
CA ASP A 6 10.40 12.23 4.37
C ASP A 6 10.49 12.01 2.85
N ALA A 7 9.34 11.80 2.20
CA ALA A 7 9.29 11.60 0.76
C ALA A 7 9.80 12.81 -0.02
N ARG A 8 9.45 14.03 0.43
CA ARG A 8 9.94 15.27 -0.18
C ARG A 8 11.45 15.40 -0.03
N SER A 9 11.99 15.11 1.14
CA SER A 9 13.44 15.16 1.38
C SER A 9 14.20 14.19 0.48
N MET A 10 13.70 12.97 0.32
CA MET A 10 14.27 11.99 -0.61
C MET A 10 14.22 12.48 -2.06
N ALA A 11 13.09 13.03 -2.48
CA ALA A 11 12.94 13.55 -3.85
C ALA A 11 13.92 14.68 -4.15
N VAL A 12 14.13 15.58 -3.21
CA VAL A 12 15.13 16.67 -3.32
C VAL A 12 16.54 16.09 -3.41
N THR A 13 16.87 15.12 -2.55
CA THR A 13 18.21 14.51 -2.51
C THR A 13 18.55 13.81 -3.84
N PHE A 14 17.59 13.12 -4.42
CA PHE A 14 17.80 12.38 -5.67
C PHE A 14 17.45 13.18 -6.94
N GLY A 15 16.94 14.41 -6.81
CA GLY A 15 16.68 15.32 -7.93
C GLY A 15 15.49 14.90 -8.82
N PHE A 16 14.48 14.25 -8.27
CA PHE A 16 13.26 13.91 -9.01
C PHE A 16 12.03 14.68 -8.48
N PRO A 17 11.01 14.91 -9.30
CA PRO A 17 9.82 15.64 -8.88
C PRO A 17 9.01 14.87 -7.84
N HIS A 18 8.41 15.59 -6.89
CA HIS A 18 7.54 15.05 -5.85
C HIS A 18 6.13 15.63 -5.97
N TYR A 19 5.15 14.76 -6.02
CA TYR A 19 3.74 15.13 -6.11
C TYR A 19 2.97 14.57 -4.92
N ILE A 20 2.01 15.33 -4.42
CA ILE A 20 1.06 14.90 -3.40
C ILE A 20 -0.27 14.59 -4.10
N LEU A 21 -0.73 13.37 -3.97
CA LEU A 21 -2.02 12.93 -4.52
C LEU A 21 -3.05 12.89 -3.39
N ASP A 22 -4.13 13.65 -3.54
CA ASP A 22 -5.26 13.59 -2.63
C ASP A 22 -6.24 12.50 -3.09
N ILE A 23 -6.31 11.44 -2.31
CA ILE A 23 -7.15 10.26 -2.55
C ILE A 23 -8.16 10.04 -1.42
N ARG A 24 -8.40 11.06 -0.58
CA ARG A 24 -9.25 10.93 0.62
C ARG A 24 -10.68 10.56 0.28
N GLY A 25 -11.22 11.10 -0.82
CA GLY A 25 -12.57 10.79 -1.29
C GLY A 25 -12.70 9.31 -1.64
N GLU A 26 -11.93 8.85 -2.60
CA GLU A 26 -11.96 7.46 -3.08
C GLU A 26 -11.61 6.46 -1.97
N PHE A 27 -10.68 6.83 -1.08
CA PHE A 27 -10.31 6.00 0.05
C PHE A 27 -11.46 5.84 1.04
N GLY A 28 -12.18 6.93 1.35
CA GLY A 28 -13.37 6.91 2.21
C GLY A 28 -14.46 6.03 1.64
N ASP A 29 -14.81 6.26 0.39
CA ASP A 29 -15.93 5.60 -0.26
C ASP A 29 -15.70 4.10 -0.49
N HIS A 30 -14.51 3.72 -0.94
CA HIS A 30 -14.24 2.32 -1.31
C HIS A 30 -13.67 1.49 -0.15
N ILE A 31 -12.78 2.06 0.64
CA ILE A 31 -12.02 1.27 1.63
C ILE A 31 -12.69 1.31 3.00
N ILE A 32 -12.98 2.51 3.50
CA ILE A 32 -13.50 2.64 4.87
C ILE A 32 -14.95 2.17 4.94
N ASN A 33 -15.78 2.51 3.96
CA ASN A 33 -17.18 2.07 3.95
C ASN A 33 -17.27 0.55 3.84
N ASN A 34 -16.50 -0.07 2.91
CA ASN A 34 -16.45 -1.52 2.82
C ASN A 34 -15.97 -2.18 4.12
N PHE A 35 -14.95 -1.61 4.78
CA PHE A 35 -14.47 -2.12 6.07
C PHE A 35 -15.57 -2.16 7.13
N VAL A 36 -16.37 -1.10 7.21
CA VAL A 36 -17.49 -1.00 8.14
C VAL A 36 -18.59 -2.00 7.78
N GLU A 37 -18.99 -2.06 6.50
CA GLU A 37 -20.05 -2.95 6.02
C GLU A 37 -19.71 -4.44 6.23
N GLU A 38 -18.48 -4.84 5.98
CA GLU A 38 -18.04 -6.22 6.20
C GLU A 38 -18.11 -6.62 7.68
N TYR A 39 -17.69 -5.73 8.59
CA TYR A 39 -17.83 -5.99 10.02
C TYR A 39 -19.30 -6.05 10.46
N LEU A 40 -20.16 -5.17 9.95
CA LEU A 40 -21.59 -5.22 10.22
C LEU A 40 -22.23 -6.52 9.73
N ALA A 41 -21.72 -7.08 8.64
CA ALA A 41 -22.17 -8.35 8.10
C ALA A 41 -21.53 -9.57 8.79
N GLY A 42 -20.77 -9.38 9.87
CA GLY A 42 -20.10 -10.47 10.61
C GLY A 42 -18.89 -11.05 9.90
N ARG A 43 -18.33 -10.36 8.90
CA ARG A 43 -17.14 -10.80 8.16
C ARG A 43 -15.92 -9.99 8.56
N THR A 44 -14.74 -10.58 8.43
CA THR A 44 -13.46 -9.89 8.68
C THR A 44 -12.93 -9.34 7.36
N PRO A 45 -12.93 -8.01 7.13
CA PRO A 45 -12.44 -7.42 5.89
C PRO A 45 -10.92 -7.45 5.79
N ASN A 46 -10.42 -7.47 4.56
CA ASN A 46 -9.02 -7.15 4.26
C ASN A 46 -8.94 -5.87 3.40
N PRO A 47 -8.94 -4.69 4.04
CA PRO A 47 -8.96 -3.42 3.31
C PRO A 47 -7.70 -3.21 2.45
N CYS A 48 -6.58 -3.87 2.76
CA CYS A 48 -5.35 -3.73 1.99
C CYS A 48 -5.48 -4.28 0.57
N VAL A 49 -6.25 -5.34 0.36
CA VAL A 49 -6.52 -5.88 -0.99
C VAL A 49 -7.25 -4.84 -1.84
N LEU A 50 -8.36 -4.32 -1.32
CA LEU A 50 -9.15 -3.30 -2.03
C LEU A 50 -8.34 -2.01 -2.25
N CYS A 51 -7.58 -1.57 -1.25
CA CYS A 51 -6.71 -0.41 -1.35
C CYS A 51 -5.67 -0.58 -2.47
N ASN A 52 -5.04 -1.74 -2.57
CA ASN A 52 -4.10 -1.98 -3.65
C ASN A 52 -4.81 -1.99 -5.02
N THR A 53 -5.93 -2.69 -5.14
CA THR A 53 -6.65 -2.81 -6.42
C THR A 53 -7.21 -1.45 -6.88
N HIS A 54 -8.04 -0.79 -6.06
CA HIS A 54 -8.82 0.37 -6.49
C HIS A 54 -8.12 1.70 -6.24
N ILE A 55 -7.32 1.83 -5.18
CA ILE A 55 -6.70 3.11 -4.86
C ILE A 55 -5.29 3.19 -5.44
N LYS A 56 -4.41 2.27 -5.07
CA LYS A 56 -3.01 2.39 -5.48
C LYS A 56 -2.84 2.19 -6.99
N TRP A 57 -3.40 1.12 -7.55
CA TRP A 57 -3.17 0.84 -8.98
C TRP A 57 -4.01 1.71 -9.89
N GLU A 58 -5.33 1.80 -9.69
CA GLU A 58 -6.18 2.60 -10.57
C GLU A 58 -5.83 4.10 -10.51
N ALA A 59 -5.68 4.66 -9.31
CA ALA A 59 -5.34 6.07 -9.16
C ALA A 59 -3.90 6.38 -9.63
N LEU A 60 -2.93 5.52 -9.32
CA LEU A 60 -1.54 5.73 -9.74
C LEU A 60 -1.36 5.55 -11.25
N LEU A 61 -2.02 4.57 -11.88
CA LEU A 61 -1.94 4.40 -13.33
C LEU A 61 -2.56 5.59 -14.08
N LYS A 62 -3.73 6.09 -13.64
CA LYS A 62 -4.29 7.33 -14.17
C LYS A 62 -3.32 8.50 -14.05
N ARG A 63 -2.64 8.61 -12.92
CA ARG A 63 -1.64 9.67 -12.71
C ARG A 63 -0.39 9.44 -13.56
N ALA A 64 0.05 8.21 -13.71
CA ALA A 64 1.17 7.85 -14.57
C ALA A 64 0.91 8.28 -16.03
N ASP A 65 -0.31 8.00 -16.53
CA ASP A 65 -0.72 8.43 -17.87
C ASP A 65 -0.68 9.96 -18.03
N MET A 66 -1.15 10.70 -17.02
CA MET A 66 -1.11 12.18 -17.04
C MET A 66 0.32 12.75 -16.99
N LEU A 67 1.27 12.00 -16.47
CA LEU A 67 2.69 12.38 -16.32
C LEU A 67 3.58 11.74 -17.39
N ASP A 68 2.99 11.07 -18.37
CA ASP A 68 3.70 10.34 -19.43
C ASP A 68 4.69 9.30 -18.88
N CYS A 69 4.27 8.61 -17.81
CA CYS A 69 5.05 7.54 -17.19
C CYS A 69 4.55 6.17 -17.67
N GLU A 70 5.44 5.35 -18.21
CA GLU A 70 5.11 4.02 -18.71
C GLU A 70 4.80 3.04 -17.58
N PHE A 71 5.53 3.14 -16.47
CA PHE A 71 5.44 2.21 -15.34
C PHE A 71 5.13 2.91 -14.03
N ILE A 72 4.53 2.14 -13.12
CA ILE A 72 4.49 2.46 -11.69
C ILE A 72 5.41 1.50 -10.93
N ALA A 73 6.11 2.02 -9.93
CA ALA A 73 6.94 1.22 -9.04
C ALA A 73 6.43 1.33 -7.60
N THR A 74 6.35 0.22 -6.90
CA THR A 74 5.91 0.20 -5.50
C THR A 74 6.87 -0.58 -4.62
N GLY A 75 6.87 -0.26 -3.32
CA GLY A 75 7.73 -0.89 -2.31
C GLY A 75 7.23 -2.26 -1.82
N HIS A 76 6.38 -2.96 -2.55
CA HIS A 76 5.92 -4.28 -2.14
C HIS A 76 7.01 -5.34 -2.27
N TYR A 77 7.11 -6.21 -1.26
CA TYR A 77 7.98 -7.39 -1.28
C TYR A 77 7.28 -8.52 -2.07
N ALA A 78 7.29 -8.37 -3.38
CA ALA A 78 6.75 -9.32 -4.35
C ALA A 78 7.65 -9.30 -5.60
N GLN A 79 7.57 -10.32 -6.43
CA GLN A 79 8.25 -10.38 -7.71
C GLN A 79 7.24 -10.50 -8.84
N LEU A 80 7.58 -9.95 -10.01
CA LEU A 80 6.88 -10.19 -11.26
C LEU A 80 7.78 -11.03 -12.18
N ARG A 81 7.18 -12.05 -12.76
CA ARG A 81 7.83 -12.89 -13.81
C ARG A 81 6.88 -12.96 -14.99
N GLU A 82 7.45 -13.26 -16.13
CA GLU A 82 6.69 -13.54 -17.34
C GLU A 82 6.62 -15.03 -17.58
N GLU A 83 5.40 -15.57 -17.65
CA GLU A 83 5.15 -16.98 -17.96
C GLU A 83 4.00 -17.06 -18.97
N ASN A 84 4.24 -17.72 -20.10
CA ASN A 84 3.25 -17.90 -21.16
C ASN A 84 2.60 -16.58 -21.62
N ASN A 85 3.39 -15.54 -21.84
CA ASN A 85 2.97 -14.18 -22.21
C ASN A 85 2.06 -13.50 -21.17
N ARG A 86 2.15 -13.88 -19.90
CA ARG A 86 1.42 -13.27 -18.80
C ARG A 86 2.37 -12.83 -17.69
N LYS A 87 2.07 -11.73 -17.05
CA LYS A 87 2.75 -11.33 -15.80
C LYS A 87 2.15 -12.10 -14.64
N VAL A 88 3.02 -12.79 -13.90
CA VAL A 88 2.64 -13.61 -12.74
C VAL A 88 3.33 -13.06 -11.51
N ILE A 89 2.59 -12.96 -10.40
CA ILE A 89 3.12 -12.51 -9.12
C ILE A 89 3.72 -13.70 -8.38
N PHE A 90 4.96 -13.55 -7.92
CA PHE A 90 5.67 -14.49 -7.09
C PHE A 90 6.05 -13.87 -5.75
N LYS A 91 6.20 -14.71 -4.75
CA LYS A 91 6.70 -14.28 -3.44
C LYS A 91 8.05 -13.60 -3.55
N GLY A 92 8.24 -12.58 -2.73
CA GLY A 92 9.54 -11.94 -2.55
C GLY A 92 10.59 -12.90 -1.99
N VAL A 93 11.87 -12.54 -2.12
CA VAL A 93 12.99 -13.30 -1.53
C VAL A 93 12.88 -13.30 -0.01
N ASP A 94 12.41 -12.21 0.59
CA ASP A 94 12.12 -12.13 2.02
C ASP A 94 10.73 -12.70 2.32
N GLN A 95 10.69 -13.98 2.65
CA GLN A 95 9.44 -14.66 2.95
C GLN A 95 8.75 -14.13 4.23
N THR A 96 9.49 -13.48 5.13
CA THR A 96 8.93 -12.88 6.36
C THR A 96 8.23 -11.56 6.08
N LYS A 97 8.47 -10.98 4.91
CA LYS A 97 7.90 -9.70 4.44
C LYS A 97 7.05 -9.86 3.19
N ASP A 98 6.68 -11.08 2.82
CA ASP A 98 5.87 -11.34 1.64
C ASP A 98 4.54 -10.57 1.67
N GLN A 99 4.26 -9.86 0.58
CA GLN A 99 3.06 -9.03 0.41
C GLN A 99 2.24 -9.44 -0.80
N THR A 100 2.46 -10.61 -1.35
CA THR A 100 1.71 -11.09 -2.53
C THR A 100 0.22 -11.24 -2.25
N TYR A 101 -0.14 -11.54 -1.01
CA TYR A 101 -1.53 -11.74 -0.59
C TYR A 101 -2.43 -10.50 -0.75
N VAL A 102 -1.86 -9.29 -0.80
CA VAL A 102 -2.64 -8.06 -1.03
C VAL A 102 -2.68 -7.63 -2.50
N LEU A 103 -2.09 -8.40 -3.40
CA LEU A 103 -1.91 -8.04 -4.82
C LEU A 103 -2.76 -8.91 -5.77
N TRP A 104 -3.49 -9.90 -5.26
CA TRP A 104 -4.22 -10.87 -6.10
C TRP A 104 -5.34 -10.24 -6.95
N GLY A 105 -5.84 -9.07 -6.57
CA GLY A 105 -6.87 -8.35 -7.33
C GLY A 105 -6.36 -7.61 -8.58
N LEU A 106 -5.04 -7.62 -8.84
CA LEU A 106 -4.46 -6.88 -9.97
C LEU A 106 -4.64 -7.64 -11.28
N GLY A 107 -5.23 -6.96 -12.27
CA GLY A 107 -5.37 -7.47 -13.64
C GLY A 107 -4.06 -7.42 -14.44
N GLN A 108 -4.02 -8.11 -15.59
CA GLN A 108 -2.84 -8.17 -16.45
C GLN A 108 -2.40 -6.79 -16.95
N ASP A 109 -3.35 -5.92 -17.30
CA ASP A 109 -3.03 -4.56 -17.78
C ASP A 109 -2.27 -3.76 -16.72
N SER A 110 -2.67 -3.88 -15.45
CA SER A 110 -1.97 -3.27 -14.32
C SER A 110 -0.60 -3.90 -14.10
N LEU A 111 -0.51 -5.23 -14.14
CA LEU A 111 0.73 -5.95 -13.90
C LEU A 111 1.79 -5.69 -14.98
N GLN A 112 1.40 -5.51 -16.23
CA GLN A 112 2.31 -5.17 -17.33
C GLN A 112 3.02 -3.83 -17.11
N ARG A 113 2.36 -2.91 -16.41
CA ARG A 113 2.87 -1.57 -16.10
C ARG A 113 3.40 -1.44 -14.67
N THR A 114 3.69 -2.55 -14.00
CA THR A 114 4.11 -2.57 -12.59
C THR A 114 5.53 -3.07 -12.42
N MET A 115 6.25 -2.44 -11.49
CA MET A 115 7.56 -2.89 -11.02
C MET A 115 7.55 -3.05 -9.49
N PHE A 116 8.15 -4.13 -9.00
CA PHE A 116 8.41 -4.39 -7.59
C PHE A 116 9.92 -4.44 -7.31
N PRO A 117 10.60 -3.30 -7.19
CA PRO A 117 12.04 -3.26 -7.04
C PRO A 117 12.56 -3.99 -5.80
N LEU A 118 11.75 -4.04 -4.73
CA LEU A 118 12.17 -4.64 -3.46
C LEU A 118 12.04 -6.16 -3.41
N GLY A 119 11.32 -6.77 -4.34
CA GLY A 119 11.02 -8.20 -4.32
C GLY A 119 12.22 -9.13 -4.35
N LYS A 120 13.38 -8.66 -4.81
CA LYS A 120 14.64 -9.43 -4.89
C LYS A 120 15.59 -9.23 -3.71
N TYR A 121 15.20 -8.43 -2.72
CA TYR A 121 16.01 -8.12 -1.55
C TYR A 121 15.33 -8.56 -0.25
N LYS A 122 16.14 -8.82 0.77
CA LYS A 122 15.66 -8.95 2.13
C LYS A 122 15.56 -7.57 2.81
N LYS A 123 14.64 -7.42 3.75
CA LYS A 123 14.44 -6.14 4.46
C LYS A 123 15.71 -5.57 5.10
N PRO A 124 16.58 -6.37 5.76
CA PRO A 124 17.84 -5.85 6.29
C PRO A 124 18.77 -5.25 5.23
N GLU A 125 18.79 -5.83 4.02
CA GLU A 125 19.59 -5.31 2.91
C GLU A 125 19.07 -3.93 2.47
N ILE A 126 17.75 -3.76 2.35
CA ILE A 126 17.13 -2.47 2.02
C ILE A 126 17.42 -1.42 3.10
N LYS A 127 17.35 -1.81 4.39
CA LYS A 127 17.72 -0.91 5.49
C LYS A 127 19.19 -0.50 5.42
N GLN A 128 20.09 -1.41 5.05
CA GLN A 128 21.51 -1.09 4.86
C GLN A 128 21.71 -0.14 3.68
N MET A 129 21.09 -0.40 2.53
CA MET A 129 21.13 0.48 1.37
C MET A 129 20.64 1.90 1.70
N ALA A 130 19.58 2.03 2.50
CA ALA A 130 19.09 3.33 2.95
C ALA A 130 20.10 4.06 3.86
N LYS A 131 20.78 3.34 4.75
CA LYS A 131 21.87 3.89 5.58
C LYS A 131 23.04 4.36 4.73
N ASP A 132 23.47 3.55 3.76
CA ASP A 132 24.58 3.85 2.88
C ASP A 132 24.28 5.06 1.98
N ALA A 133 23.01 5.27 1.66
CA ALA A 133 22.52 6.45 0.95
C ALA A 133 22.30 7.70 1.85
N GLY A 134 22.62 7.62 3.15
CA GLY A 134 22.52 8.72 4.09
C GLY A 134 21.17 8.88 4.79
N PHE A 135 20.21 7.96 4.61
CA PHE A 135 18.87 8.01 5.20
C PHE A 135 18.77 7.19 6.49
N LEU A 136 19.58 7.54 7.50
CA LEU A 136 19.67 6.80 8.77
C LEU A 136 18.34 6.74 9.51
N ASP A 137 17.63 7.87 9.59
CA ASP A 137 16.35 7.96 10.30
C ASP A 137 15.28 7.08 9.63
N LEU A 138 15.20 7.10 8.30
CA LEU A 138 14.29 6.24 7.55
C LEU A 138 14.62 4.75 7.70
N ALA A 139 15.90 4.41 7.70
CA ALA A 139 16.34 3.02 7.88
C ALA A 139 15.98 2.48 9.27
N ASN A 140 15.93 3.34 10.29
CA ASN A 140 15.60 3.00 11.67
C ASN A 140 14.11 3.15 12.00
N LYS A 141 13.31 3.73 11.10
CA LYS A 141 11.88 3.94 11.30
C LYS A 141 11.15 2.61 11.54
N SER A 142 10.24 2.61 12.51
CA SER A 142 9.39 1.45 12.81
C SER A 142 8.49 1.13 11.62
N GLU A 143 8.21 -0.15 11.44
CA GLU A 143 7.29 -0.61 10.40
C GLU A 143 5.84 -0.49 10.89
N SER A 144 4.94 -0.08 9.98
CA SER A 144 3.51 -0.15 10.24
C SER A 144 3.03 -1.55 9.87
N TYR A 145 2.52 -2.30 10.86
CA TYR A 145 1.97 -3.65 10.65
C TYR A 145 0.46 -3.67 10.53
N ASP A 146 -0.18 -2.52 10.75
CA ASP A 146 -1.59 -2.43 11.04
C ASP A 146 -2.39 -1.74 9.94
N ILE A 147 -3.72 -1.75 10.07
CA ILE A 147 -4.63 -1.06 9.17
C ILE A 147 -4.37 0.43 9.28
N CYS A 148 -3.88 1.06 8.22
CA CYS A 148 -3.33 2.42 8.21
C CYS A 148 -4.29 3.53 8.64
N PHE A 149 -5.61 3.28 8.65
CA PHE A 149 -6.64 4.24 9.05
C PHE A 149 -7.31 3.90 10.39
N VAL A 150 -6.88 2.83 11.07
CA VAL A 150 -7.35 2.45 12.40
C VAL A 150 -6.28 2.86 13.41
N PRO A 151 -6.47 3.94 14.19
CA PRO A 151 -5.52 4.34 15.22
C PRO A 151 -5.38 3.25 16.27
N ASP A 152 -4.16 3.08 16.79
CA ASP A 152 -3.84 2.21 17.94
C ASP A 152 -4.32 0.75 17.80
N ASN A 153 -4.59 0.29 16.58
CA ASN A 153 -5.15 -1.04 16.27
C ASN A 153 -6.50 -1.34 16.91
N ASP A 154 -7.17 -0.36 17.44
CA ASP A 154 -8.49 -0.53 18.02
C ASP A 154 -9.60 -0.32 16.97
N TYR A 155 -9.80 -1.37 16.12
CA TYR A 155 -10.87 -1.34 15.14
C TYR A 155 -12.25 -1.27 15.77
N ARG A 156 -12.42 -1.76 17.02
CA ARG A 156 -13.72 -1.68 17.72
C ARG A 156 -14.05 -0.23 18.12
N ALA A 157 -13.09 0.50 18.67
CA ALA A 157 -13.26 1.91 18.95
C ALA A 157 -13.51 2.70 17.66
N PHE A 158 -12.78 2.38 16.57
CA PHE A 158 -13.01 2.99 15.26
C PHE A 158 -14.44 2.76 14.74
N LEU A 159 -14.97 1.53 14.82
CA LEU A 159 -16.34 1.20 14.41
C LEU A 159 -17.38 1.92 15.29
N LYS A 160 -17.22 1.91 16.60
CA LYS A 160 -18.11 2.63 17.53
C LYS A 160 -18.18 4.12 17.24
N HIS A 161 -17.05 4.74 16.97
CA HIS A 161 -17.00 6.16 16.61
C HIS A 161 -17.73 6.47 15.28
N ARG A 162 -17.65 5.56 14.31
CA ARG A 162 -18.33 5.70 13.02
C ARG A 162 -19.81 5.36 13.04
N LEU A 163 -20.22 4.49 13.94
CA LEU A 163 -21.57 3.95 14.05
C LEU A 163 -22.06 4.09 15.50
N PRO A 164 -22.36 5.31 15.93
CA PRO A 164 -22.76 5.57 17.33
C PRO A 164 -24.03 4.83 17.77
N ASN A 165 -24.83 4.32 16.84
CA ASN A 165 -26.04 3.55 17.10
C ASN A 165 -25.82 2.02 17.09
N LEU A 166 -24.58 1.54 16.97
CA LEU A 166 -24.28 0.10 16.86
C LEU A 166 -24.52 -0.67 18.19
N GLU A 167 -24.49 0.02 19.33
CA GLU A 167 -24.73 -0.61 20.63
C GLU A 167 -26.17 -1.13 20.81
N ALA A 168 -27.10 -0.70 19.96
CA ALA A 168 -28.50 -1.16 19.98
C ALA A 168 -28.75 -2.47 19.21
N SER A 169 -27.73 -3.05 18.53
CA SER A 169 -27.91 -4.17 17.61
C SER A 169 -27.13 -5.42 17.99
N VAL A 170 -26.45 -5.44 19.12
CA VAL A 170 -25.66 -6.60 19.62
C VAL A 170 -26.13 -6.95 21.02
N GLU A 171 -27.35 -7.45 21.13
CA GLU A 171 -27.80 -8.32 22.20
C GLU A 171 -28.03 -9.75 21.67
#